data_4f2559dd77ed61d705078679266a2455
#
_entry.id   4f2559dd77ed61d705078679266a2455
#
_cell.length_a   1.000
_cell.length_b   1.000
_cell.length_c   1.000
_cell.angle_alpha   90.00
_cell.angle_beta   90.00
_cell.angle_gamma   90.00
#
_symmetry.space_group_name_H-M   'P 1'
#
loop_
_entity.id
_entity.type
_entity.pdbx_description
1 polymer ?
#
loop_
_entity_poly.entity_id
_entity_poly.type
_entity_poly.pdbx_seq_one_letter_code
_entity_poly.pdbx_strand_id
1 'polypeptide(L)'
;MTAIEIVEVAPRDGLQNEKVLVSLEDKAELIRRLIDCGARRIEVGSFVNPKKVPQMAGTDELLAMLPRRGDLTYVGLVMNMRGLERGLAAGIDEAGAVCVSTDGFAMRNQGQTSDESIAVASEIVQAAKAAGKSGQVTIGAAFGCPFEGEVPAERVVAMARKLAEVAPREIALADTIGVAVPAQVSRLVTQVREAIGGIPVRVHLHNTRNTGIANAWAAIEAGRPRSTPRLAGSAAVPSRPTPPATSPPKTCSTCWIARMSRPATTLLPRSATPSGWKRS
;
A
#
# COMPACT_ATOMS: atom_id res chain seq x y z
N MET A 1 11.69 -4.33 20.19
CA MET A 1 10.51 -3.76 19.51
C MET A 1 10.45 -4.36 18.11
N THR A 2 9.30 -4.88 17.70
CA THR A 2 9.13 -5.42 16.36
C THR A 2 9.18 -4.25 15.36
N ALA A 3 10.07 -4.31 14.37
CA ALA A 3 10.16 -3.30 13.34
C ALA A 3 8.90 -3.39 12.45
N ILE A 4 8.32 -2.23 12.11
CA ILE A 4 7.19 -2.11 11.19
C ILE A 4 7.75 -1.67 9.84
N GLU A 5 7.43 -2.40 8.79
CA GLU A 5 7.72 -1.99 7.42
C GLU A 5 6.61 -1.06 6.91
N ILE A 6 7.01 0.06 6.31
CA ILE A 6 6.09 1.01 5.68
C ILE A 6 6.24 0.89 4.17
N VAL A 7 5.12 0.69 3.48
CA VAL A 7 5.03 0.76 2.02
C VAL A 7 4.50 2.13 1.64
N GLU A 8 5.29 2.89 0.90
CA GLU A 8 4.88 4.20 0.41
C GLU A 8 4.03 4.05 -0.85
N VAL A 9 2.80 4.55 -0.81
CA VAL A 9 1.83 4.41 -1.90
C VAL A 9 1.40 5.74 -2.53
N ALA A 10 1.92 6.88 -2.05
CA ALA A 10 1.55 8.19 -2.58
C ALA A 10 1.78 8.33 -4.09
N PRO A 11 2.86 7.79 -4.70
CA PRO A 11 3.08 7.91 -6.14
C PRO A 11 2.04 7.17 -6.98
N ARG A 12 1.46 6.08 -6.46
CA ARG A 12 0.40 5.34 -7.13
C ARG A 12 -0.98 5.76 -6.63
N ASP A 13 -1.33 5.37 -5.40
CA ASP A 13 -2.67 5.53 -4.85
C ASP A 13 -3.01 7.01 -4.61
N GLY A 14 -2.05 7.78 -4.12
CA GLY A 14 -2.21 9.21 -3.88
C GLY A 14 -2.44 10.02 -5.15
N LEU A 15 -1.75 9.69 -6.25
CA LEU A 15 -1.87 10.40 -7.51
C LEU A 15 -2.98 9.88 -8.42
N GLN A 16 -3.41 8.62 -8.25
CA GLN A 16 -4.35 7.97 -9.14
C GLN A 16 -5.70 8.69 -9.26
N ASN A 17 -6.14 9.32 -8.17
CA ASN A 17 -7.44 10.00 -8.08
C ASN A 17 -7.34 11.53 -8.25
N GLU A 18 -6.13 12.05 -8.52
CA GLU A 18 -5.96 13.48 -8.75
C GLU A 18 -6.53 13.89 -10.11
N LYS A 19 -7.11 15.10 -10.17
CA LYS A 19 -7.69 15.64 -11.42
C LYS A 19 -6.62 16.10 -12.39
N VAL A 20 -5.48 16.55 -11.87
CA VAL A 20 -4.35 17.05 -12.65
C VAL A 20 -3.42 15.90 -12.97
N LEU A 21 -3.07 15.78 -14.25
CA LEU A 21 -2.03 14.84 -14.68
C LEU A 21 -0.66 15.39 -14.29
N VAL A 22 0.06 14.63 -13.47
CA VAL A 22 1.42 14.96 -13.06
C VAL A 22 2.39 14.41 -14.11
N SER A 23 3.40 15.20 -14.50
CA SER A 23 4.43 14.77 -15.46
C SER A 23 5.24 13.59 -14.94
N LEU A 24 5.92 12.84 -15.81
CA LEU A 24 6.79 11.74 -15.40
C LEU A 24 7.99 12.25 -14.60
N GLU A 25 8.52 13.43 -14.95
CA GLU A 25 9.61 14.11 -14.28
C GLU A 25 9.23 14.45 -12.83
N ASP A 26 8.04 15.04 -12.63
CA ASP A 26 7.55 15.39 -11.29
C ASP A 26 7.25 14.15 -10.45
N LYS A 27 6.72 13.09 -11.05
CA LYS A 27 6.54 11.78 -10.36
C LYS A 27 7.88 11.19 -9.95
N ALA A 28 8.88 11.23 -10.84
CA ALA A 28 10.22 10.74 -10.53
C ALA A 28 10.86 11.56 -9.41
N GLU A 29 10.68 12.88 -9.42
CA GLU A 29 11.19 13.76 -8.36
C GLU A 29 10.45 13.51 -7.02
N LEU A 30 9.14 13.31 -7.03
CA LEU A 30 8.40 12.90 -5.84
C LEU A 30 8.97 11.62 -5.24
N ILE A 31 9.21 10.60 -6.08
CA ILE A 31 9.75 9.31 -5.61
C ILE A 31 11.16 9.49 -5.05
N ARG A 32 12.04 10.28 -5.68
CA ARG A 32 13.38 10.57 -5.15
C ARG A 32 13.31 11.23 -3.77
N ARG A 33 12.47 12.22 -3.59
CA ARG A 33 12.26 12.86 -2.28
C ARG A 33 11.74 11.89 -1.23
N LEU A 34 10.85 10.98 -1.59
CA LEU A 34 10.38 9.93 -0.68
C LEU A 34 11.51 8.98 -0.28
N ILE A 35 12.40 8.62 -1.22
CA ILE A 35 13.60 7.83 -0.94
C ILE A 35 14.53 8.57 0.03
N ASP A 36 14.75 9.86 -0.18
CA ASP A 36 15.56 10.71 0.71
C ASP A 36 14.95 10.84 2.11
N CYS A 37 13.61 10.83 2.20
CA CYS A 37 12.88 10.76 3.47
C CYS A 37 12.94 9.38 4.14
N GLY A 38 13.54 8.38 3.49
CA GLY A 38 13.74 7.05 4.06
C GLY A 38 12.78 5.97 3.57
N ALA A 39 11.93 6.24 2.57
CA ALA A 39 11.12 5.19 1.94
C ALA A 39 12.05 4.17 1.26
N ARG A 40 11.74 2.89 1.44
CA ARG A 40 12.53 1.78 0.87
C ARG A 40 11.69 0.82 0.04
N ARG A 41 10.40 0.77 0.27
CA ARG A 41 9.43 -0.02 -0.49
C ARG A 41 8.32 0.92 -0.97
N ILE A 42 8.23 1.11 -2.28
CA ILE A 42 7.42 2.19 -2.88
C ILE A 42 6.56 1.60 -4.00
N GLU A 43 5.26 1.82 -3.92
CA GLU A 43 4.33 1.53 -5.01
C GLU A 43 4.37 2.69 -6.01
N VAL A 44 5.15 2.50 -7.08
CA VAL A 44 5.53 3.58 -8.00
C VAL A 44 4.48 3.91 -9.05
N GLY A 45 3.57 2.98 -9.32
CA GLY A 45 2.54 3.15 -10.33
C GLY A 45 1.75 1.86 -10.57
N SER A 46 0.97 1.83 -11.63
CA SER A 46 0.21 0.64 -12.02
C SER A 46 0.29 0.35 -13.51
N PHE A 47 0.23 -0.94 -13.86
CA PHE A 47 0.26 -1.45 -15.23
C PHE A 47 -1.16 -1.74 -15.75
N VAL A 48 -2.10 -0.88 -15.39
CA VAL A 48 -3.48 -0.91 -15.89
C VAL A 48 -3.58 -0.25 -17.26
N ASN A 49 -4.74 -0.36 -17.88
CA ASN A 49 -5.00 0.31 -19.16
C ASN A 49 -4.94 1.85 -18.98
N PRO A 50 -4.01 2.57 -19.63
CA PRO A 50 -3.87 4.02 -19.46
C PRO A 50 -5.08 4.81 -19.95
N LYS A 51 -5.92 4.25 -20.84
CA LYS A 51 -7.19 4.87 -21.23
C LYS A 51 -8.21 4.89 -20.09
N LYS A 52 -8.13 3.93 -19.15
CA LYS A 52 -8.99 3.87 -17.96
C LYS A 52 -8.43 4.69 -16.80
N VAL A 53 -7.10 4.74 -16.66
CA VAL A 53 -6.41 5.45 -15.58
C VAL A 53 -5.25 6.28 -16.17
N PRO A 54 -5.54 7.44 -16.77
CA PRO A 54 -4.51 8.28 -17.40
C PRO A 54 -3.41 8.73 -16.46
N GLN A 55 -3.71 8.89 -15.15
CA GLN A 55 -2.75 9.27 -14.13
C GLN A 55 -1.61 8.25 -13.97
N MET A 56 -1.84 6.99 -14.36
CA MET A 56 -0.86 5.91 -14.28
C MET A 56 -0.20 5.61 -15.63
N ALA A 57 -0.46 6.41 -16.66
CA ALA A 57 0.24 6.29 -17.94
C ALA A 57 1.74 6.55 -17.74
N GLY A 58 2.57 5.85 -18.52
CA GLY A 58 4.02 6.03 -18.50
C GLY A 58 4.70 5.43 -17.26
N THR A 59 4.08 4.50 -16.55
CA THR A 59 4.73 3.81 -15.40
C THR A 59 6.00 3.06 -15.84
N ASP A 60 6.04 2.57 -17.08
CA ASP A 60 7.19 1.87 -17.66
C ASP A 60 8.38 2.83 -17.78
N GLU A 61 8.14 4.01 -18.35
CA GLU A 61 9.13 5.09 -18.53
C GLU A 61 9.54 5.69 -17.19
N LEU A 62 8.60 5.86 -16.26
CA LEU A 62 8.88 6.36 -14.91
C LEU A 62 9.90 5.46 -14.19
N LEU A 63 9.74 4.14 -14.27
CA LEU A 63 10.68 3.19 -13.65
C LEU A 63 12.10 3.31 -14.20
N ALA A 64 12.25 3.63 -15.49
CA ALA A 64 13.56 3.85 -16.10
C ALA A 64 14.26 5.12 -15.59
N MET A 65 13.51 6.10 -15.07
CA MET A 65 14.04 7.35 -14.51
C MET A 65 14.44 7.24 -13.03
N LEU A 66 14.11 6.13 -12.37
CA LEU A 66 14.34 5.96 -10.93
C LEU A 66 15.69 5.32 -10.62
N PRO A 67 16.33 5.68 -9.49
CA PRO A 67 17.59 5.08 -9.07
C PRO A 67 17.41 3.58 -8.75
N ARG A 68 18.35 2.75 -9.21
CA ARG A 68 18.41 1.32 -8.89
C ARG A 68 19.42 1.09 -7.78
N ARG A 69 18.93 0.64 -6.63
CA ARG A 69 19.74 0.38 -5.43
C ARG A 69 19.23 -0.89 -4.76
N GLY A 70 20.13 -1.67 -4.17
CA GLY A 70 19.79 -2.95 -3.54
C GLY A 70 18.92 -2.83 -2.27
N ASP A 71 18.81 -1.61 -1.70
CA ASP A 71 17.95 -1.32 -0.55
C ASP A 71 16.56 -0.78 -0.92
N LEU A 72 16.26 -0.64 -2.22
CA LEU A 72 14.97 -0.18 -2.72
C LEU A 72 14.16 -1.33 -3.32
N THR A 73 12.85 -1.29 -3.11
CA THR A 73 11.88 -2.21 -3.71
C THR A 73 10.81 -1.38 -4.41
N TYR A 74 10.72 -1.49 -5.73
CA TYR A 74 9.67 -0.87 -6.51
C TYR A 74 8.54 -1.85 -6.74
N VAL A 75 7.37 -1.51 -6.18
CA VAL A 75 6.13 -2.26 -6.34
C VAL A 75 5.35 -1.69 -7.52
N GLY A 76 4.93 -2.54 -8.43
CA GLY A 76 4.00 -2.20 -9.51
C GLY A 76 2.65 -2.87 -9.28
N LEU A 77 1.56 -2.09 -9.24
CA LEU A 77 0.22 -2.66 -9.17
C LEU A 77 -0.16 -3.27 -10.52
N VAL A 78 -0.61 -4.51 -10.49
CA VAL A 78 -1.03 -5.29 -11.66
C VAL A 78 -2.39 -5.94 -11.41
N MET A 79 -3.23 -5.96 -12.45
CA MET A 79 -4.61 -6.45 -12.37
C MET A 79 -4.84 -7.71 -13.22
N ASN A 80 -3.87 -8.11 -14.04
CA ASN A 80 -3.93 -9.27 -14.93
C ASN A 80 -2.51 -9.62 -15.42
N MET A 81 -2.39 -10.74 -16.12
CA MET A 81 -1.11 -11.26 -16.63
C MET A 81 -0.42 -10.30 -17.59
N ARG A 82 -1.16 -9.64 -18.49
CA ARG A 82 -0.59 -8.64 -19.40
C ARG A 82 0.04 -7.45 -18.64
N GLY A 83 -0.60 -7.02 -17.54
CA GLY A 83 -0.03 -6.00 -16.65
C GLY A 83 1.24 -6.48 -15.95
N LEU A 84 1.26 -7.74 -15.53
CA LEU A 84 2.45 -8.36 -14.93
C LEU A 84 3.61 -8.41 -15.92
N GLU A 85 3.39 -8.91 -17.14
CA GLU A 85 4.41 -8.98 -18.20
C GLU A 85 5.05 -7.61 -18.46
N ARG A 86 4.23 -6.55 -18.57
CA ARG A 86 4.72 -5.17 -18.71
C ARG A 86 5.52 -4.73 -17.49
N GLY A 87 5.04 -5.01 -16.28
CA GLY A 87 5.73 -4.66 -15.05
C GLY A 87 7.09 -5.34 -14.93
N LEU A 88 7.16 -6.63 -15.26
CA LEU A 88 8.40 -7.38 -15.28
C LEU A 88 9.40 -6.83 -16.30
N ALA A 89 8.93 -6.52 -17.52
CA ALA A 89 9.74 -5.91 -18.56
C ALA A 89 10.26 -4.51 -18.17
N ALA A 90 9.46 -3.72 -17.45
CA ALA A 90 9.84 -2.42 -16.90
C ALA A 90 10.78 -2.52 -15.69
N GLY A 91 10.96 -3.73 -15.13
CA GLY A 91 11.89 -3.98 -14.02
C GLY A 91 11.33 -3.68 -12.65
N ILE A 92 10.05 -3.96 -12.38
CA ILE A 92 9.54 -3.99 -11.00
C ILE A 92 10.26 -5.05 -10.17
N ASP A 93 10.37 -4.81 -8.87
CA ASP A 93 10.94 -5.78 -7.92
C ASP A 93 9.84 -6.64 -7.29
N GLU A 94 8.62 -6.10 -7.26
CA GLU A 94 7.47 -6.74 -6.65
C GLU A 94 6.18 -6.46 -7.41
N ALA A 95 5.40 -7.51 -7.66
CA ALA A 95 4.07 -7.40 -8.24
C ALA A 95 3.01 -7.24 -7.13
N GLY A 96 2.25 -6.16 -7.18
CA GLY A 96 1.10 -5.91 -6.33
C GLY A 96 -0.19 -6.35 -7.00
N ALA A 97 -0.64 -7.59 -6.75
CA ALA A 97 -1.91 -8.09 -7.24
C ALA A 97 -3.08 -7.60 -6.36
N VAL A 98 -4.27 -7.50 -6.94
CA VAL A 98 -5.47 -7.07 -6.23
C VAL A 98 -6.63 -8.01 -6.52
N CYS A 99 -7.29 -8.47 -5.47
CA CYS A 99 -8.63 -9.06 -5.54
C CYS A 99 -9.61 -8.23 -4.71
N VAL A 100 -10.91 -8.44 -4.91
CA VAL A 100 -11.96 -7.63 -4.25
C VAL A 100 -12.94 -8.54 -3.54
N SER A 101 -13.33 -8.16 -2.31
CA SER A 101 -14.12 -9.01 -1.42
C SER A 101 -15.58 -9.24 -1.86
N THR A 102 -16.12 -8.42 -2.76
CA THR A 102 -17.51 -8.44 -3.19
C THR A 102 -17.63 -8.49 -4.72
N ASP A 103 -18.65 -9.19 -5.22
CA ASP A 103 -18.87 -9.32 -6.67
C ASP A 103 -19.25 -8.00 -7.32
N GLY A 104 -20.10 -7.22 -6.67
CA GLY A 104 -20.54 -5.92 -7.20
C GLY A 104 -19.39 -4.93 -7.41
N PHE A 105 -18.37 -4.97 -6.55
CA PHE A 105 -17.19 -4.15 -6.74
C PHE A 105 -16.18 -4.79 -7.72
N ALA A 106 -15.95 -6.08 -7.62
CA ALA A 106 -15.03 -6.80 -8.51
C ALA A 106 -15.45 -6.66 -9.98
N MET A 107 -16.73 -6.82 -10.25
CA MET A 107 -17.29 -6.66 -11.60
C MET A 107 -17.07 -5.24 -12.15
N ARG A 108 -17.31 -4.19 -11.33
CA ARG A 108 -17.11 -2.79 -11.77
C ARG A 108 -15.65 -2.40 -11.92
N ASN A 109 -14.78 -2.96 -11.08
CA ASN A 109 -13.36 -2.61 -11.08
C ASN A 109 -12.56 -3.42 -12.10
N GLN A 110 -12.81 -4.73 -12.16
CA GLN A 110 -11.97 -5.68 -12.89
C GLN A 110 -12.73 -6.42 -13.99
N GLY A 111 -14.07 -6.33 -14.04
CA GLY A 111 -14.90 -7.05 -15.00
C GLY A 111 -15.00 -8.55 -14.72
N GLN A 112 -14.84 -8.96 -13.47
CA GLN A 112 -14.82 -10.36 -13.02
C GLN A 112 -15.47 -10.47 -11.65
N THR A 113 -15.84 -11.69 -11.24
CA THR A 113 -16.34 -11.97 -9.91
C THR A 113 -15.23 -11.89 -8.86
N SER A 114 -15.61 -11.84 -7.59
CA SER A 114 -14.66 -11.87 -6.48
C SER A 114 -13.80 -13.14 -6.50
N ASP A 115 -14.39 -14.30 -6.76
CA ASP A 115 -13.64 -15.58 -6.82
C ASP A 115 -12.70 -15.65 -8.04
N GLU A 116 -13.10 -15.15 -9.20
CA GLU A 116 -12.21 -15.00 -10.37
C GLU A 116 -11.06 -14.04 -10.06
N SER A 117 -11.30 -12.97 -9.30
CA SER A 117 -10.24 -12.03 -8.91
C SER A 117 -9.20 -12.68 -7.99
N ILE A 118 -9.60 -13.62 -7.13
CA ILE A 118 -8.67 -14.43 -6.32
C ILE A 118 -7.80 -15.32 -7.20
N ALA A 119 -8.42 -15.99 -8.19
CA ALA A 119 -7.67 -16.86 -9.11
C ALA A 119 -6.62 -16.07 -9.90
N VAL A 120 -7.01 -14.93 -10.49
CA VAL A 120 -6.09 -14.06 -11.23
C VAL A 120 -4.97 -13.51 -10.31
N ALA A 121 -5.29 -13.09 -9.09
CA ALA A 121 -4.28 -12.61 -8.15
C ALA A 121 -3.28 -13.72 -7.77
N SER A 122 -3.77 -14.95 -7.61
CA SER A 122 -2.93 -16.11 -7.33
C SER A 122 -2.00 -16.45 -8.50
N GLU A 123 -2.51 -16.40 -9.72
CA GLU A 123 -1.71 -16.58 -10.94
C GLU A 123 -0.61 -15.53 -11.08
N ILE A 124 -0.92 -14.27 -10.84
CA ILE A 124 0.05 -13.16 -10.83
C ILE A 124 1.18 -13.43 -9.82
N VAL A 125 0.86 -13.84 -8.60
CA VAL A 125 1.86 -14.15 -7.57
C VAL A 125 2.77 -15.28 -8.00
N GLN A 126 2.19 -16.37 -8.52
CA GLN A 126 2.97 -17.52 -8.99
C GLN A 126 3.91 -17.14 -10.15
N ALA A 127 3.39 -16.40 -11.14
CA ALA A 127 4.19 -15.97 -12.28
C ALA A 127 5.28 -14.97 -11.89
N ALA A 128 5.03 -14.03 -10.96
CA ALA A 128 6.06 -13.15 -10.43
C ALA A 128 7.18 -13.96 -9.76
N LYS A 129 6.84 -14.95 -8.95
CA LYS A 129 7.83 -15.83 -8.30
C LYS A 129 8.62 -16.65 -9.31
N ALA A 130 7.98 -17.17 -10.35
CA ALA A 130 8.66 -17.87 -11.44
C ALA A 130 9.66 -16.98 -12.19
N ALA A 131 9.39 -15.68 -12.27
CA ALA A 131 10.29 -14.67 -12.82
C ALA A 131 11.37 -14.18 -11.82
N GLY A 132 11.50 -14.80 -10.65
CA GLY A 132 12.47 -14.40 -9.61
C GLY A 132 12.12 -13.10 -8.89
N LYS A 133 10.85 -12.67 -8.96
CA LYS A 133 10.33 -11.47 -8.29
C LYS A 133 9.42 -11.84 -7.13
N SER A 134 9.15 -10.89 -6.23
CA SER A 134 8.14 -11.10 -5.20
C SER A 134 6.74 -10.73 -5.70
N GLY A 135 5.73 -11.37 -5.11
CA GLY A 135 4.33 -11.05 -5.35
C GLY A 135 3.58 -10.90 -4.03
N GLN A 136 2.79 -9.87 -3.92
CA GLN A 136 1.86 -9.62 -2.82
C GLN A 136 0.43 -9.54 -3.33
N VAL A 137 -0.56 -9.71 -2.43
CA VAL A 137 -1.96 -9.57 -2.80
C VAL A 137 -2.66 -8.61 -1.83
N THR A 138 -3.44 -7.69 -2.39
CA THR A 138 -4.33 -6.81 -1.62
C THR A 138 -5.78 -7.26 -1.80
N ILE A 139 -6.48 -7.52 -0.69
CA ILE A 139 -7.92 -7.74 -0.66
C ILE A 139 -8.60 -6.37 -0.53
N GLY A 140 -9.16 -5.88 -1.61
CA GLY A 140 -9.92 -4.63 -1.65
C GLY A 140 -11.28 -4.77 -0.96
N ALA A 141 -11.81 -3.66 -0.44
CA ALA A 141 -13.07 -3.58 0.30
C ALA A 141 -13.16 -4.55 1.49
N ALA A 142 -12.02 -4.82 2.16
CA ALA A 142 -11.95 -5.79 3.26
C ALA A 142 -12.78 -5.38 4.50
N PHE A 143 -13.10 -4.11 4.64
CA PHE A 143 -13.82 -3.56 5.80
C PHE A 143 -15.19 -2.98 5.45
N GLY A 144 -15.52 -2.91 4.17
CA GLY A 144 -16.78 -2.39 3.67
C GLY A 144 -16.71 -2.10 2.18
N CYS A 145 -17.82 -2.32 1.50
CA CYS A 145 -17.98 -2.16 0.06
C CYS A 145 -18.89 -0.96 -0.27
N PRO A 146 -18.53 -0.10 -1.23
CA PRO A 146 -19.34 1.05 -1.61
C PRO A 146 -20.66 0.65 -2.31
N PHE A 147 -20.79 -0.60 -2.76
CA PHE A 147 -21.93 -1.10 -3.52
C PHE A 147 -22.79 -2.09 -2.72
N GLU A 148 -22.18 -2.87 -1.84
CA GLU A 148 -22.84 -3.95 -1.10
C GLU A 148 -22.88 -3.70 0.42
N GLY A 149 -22.27 -2.60 0.90
CA GLY A 149 -22.27 -2.23 2.31
C GLY A 149 -21.28 -3.02 3.13
N GLU A 150 -21.74 -3.64 4.22
CA GLU A 150 -20.88 -4.40 5.13
C GLU A 150 -20.33 -5.67 4.48
N VAL A 151 -19.06 -5.97 4.78
CA VAL A 151 -18.40 -7.18 4.32
C VAL A 151 -18.15 -8.09 5.52
N PRO A 152 -18.69 -9.32 5.52
CA PRO A 152 -18.46 -10.27 6.59
C PRO A 152 -16.97 -10.61 6.73
N ALA A 153 -16.47 -10.61 7.97
CA ALA A 153 -15.07 -10.94 8.24
C ALA A 153 -14.70 -12.35 7.75
N GLU A 154 -15.65 -13.28 7.84
CA GLU A 154 -15.51 -14.67 7.41
C GLU A 154 -15.21 -14.77 5.91
N ARG A 155 -15.82 -13.89 5.10
CA ARG A 155 -15.54 -13.81 3.65
C ARG A 155 -14.09 -13.42 3.40
N VAL A 156 -13.60 -12.38 4.08
CA VAL A 156 -12.20 -11.90 3.92
C VAL A 156 -11.20 -12.96 4.41
N VAL A 157 -11.50 -13.63 5.52
CA VAL A 157 -10.69 -14.74 6.04
C VAL A 157 -10.64 -15.91 5.07
N ALA A 158 -11.78 -16.27 4.46
CA ALA A 158 -11.83 -17.35 3.46
C ALA A 158 -11.01 -17.00 2.21
N MET A 159 -11.08 -15.76 1.73
CA MET A 159 -10.24 -15.26 0.64
C MET A 159 -8.74 -15.33 0.99
N ALA A 160 -8.39 -14.86 2.18
CA ALA A 160 -7.00 -14.88 2.64
C ALA A 160 -6.44 -16.31 2.72
N ARG A 161 -7.24 -17.31 3.12
CA ARG A 161 -6.84 -18.73 3.10
C ARG A 161 -6.54 -19.21 1.69
N LYS A 162 -7.42 -18.94 0.72
CA LYS A 162 -7.19 -19.30 -0.69
C LYS A 162 -5.89 -18.66 -1.23
N LEU A 163 -5.70 -17.37 -0.94
CA LEU A 163 -4.50 -16.64 -1.37
C LEU A 163 -3.22 -17.15 -0.69
N ALA A 164 -3.32 -17.64 0.53
CA ALA A 164 -2.17 -18.21 1.26
C ALA A 164 -1.58 -19.46 0.59
N GLU A 165 -2.37 -20.21 -0.20
CA GLU A 165 -1.94 -21.42 -0.91
C GLU A 165 -0.79 -21.12 -1.90
N VAL A 166 -0.73 -19.92 -2.46
CA VAL A 166 0.36 -19.51 -3.37
C VAL A 166 1.51 -18.83 -2.63
N ALA A 167 1.47 -18.78 -1.29
CA ALA A 167 2.50 -18.22 -0.43
C ALA A 167 2.99 -16.85 -0.90
N PRO A 168 2.13 -15.80 -1.00
CA PRO A 168 2.55 -14.45 -1.36
C PRO A 168 3.52 -13.89 -0.30
N ARG A 169 4.28 -12.86 -0.66
CA ARG A 169 5.13 -12.13 0.31
C ARG A 169 4.34 -11.64 1.52
N GLU A 170 3.13 -11.14 1.27
CA GLU A 170 2.18 -10.70 2.28
C GLU A 170 0.76 -10.65 1.69
N ILE A 171 -0.25 -10.62 2.58
CA ILE A 171 -1.63 -10.35 2.22
C ILE A 171 -2.04 -9.03 2.87
N ALA A 172 -2.48 -8.07 2.05
CA ALA A 172 -2.92 -6.76 2.52
C ALA A 172 -4.45 -6.70 2.62
N LEU A 173 -4.95 -6.09 3.69
CA LEU A 173 -6.37 -5.81 3.92
C LEU A 173 -6.61 -4.33 3.66
N ALA A 174 -7.39 -3.99 2.63
CA ALA A 174 -7.63 -2.61 2.25
C ALA A 174 -8.99 -2.09 2.74
N ASP A 175 -8.95 -0.99 3.48
CA ASP A 175 -10.10 -0.14 3.79
C ASP A 175 -10.29 0.85 2.64
N THR A 176 -10.79 0.34 1.51
CA THR A 176 -10.85 1.05 0.22
C THR A 176 -11.64 2.36 0.28
N ILE A 177 -12.65 2.44 1.13
CA ILE A 177 -13.50 3.62 1.27
C ILE A 177 -13.33 4.36 2.61
N GLY A 178 -12.41 3.92 3.45
CA GLY A 178 -12.08 4.55 4.72
C GLY A 178 -13.21 4.51 5.75
N VAL A 179 -13.89 3.35 5.87
CA VAL A 179 -15.03 3.16 6.77
C VAL A 179 -14.71 2.33 8.00
N ALA A 180 -13.55 1.69 8.02
CA ALA A 180 -13.11 0.85 9.13
C ALA A 180 -13.01 1.61 10.45
N VAL A 181 -13.24 0.89 11.55
CA VAL A 181 -13.01 1.38 12.91
C VAL A 181 -11.99 0.48 13.61
N PRO A 182 -11.25 0.99 14.63
CA PRO A 182 -10.13 0.27 15.25
C PRO A 182 -10.47 -1.14 15.75
N ALA A 183 -11.64 -1.32 16.34
CA ALA A 183 -12.08 -2.63 16.83
C ALA A 183 -12.28 -3.65 15.70
N GLN A 184 -12.83 -3.20 14.56
CA GLN A 184 -13.00 -4.03 13.36
C GLN A 184 -11.64 -4.42 12.76
N VAL A 185 -10.71 -3.44 12.65
CA VAL A 185 -9.36 -3.69 12.14
C VAL A 185 -8.62 -4.70 13.02
N SER A 186 -8.60 -4.49 14.35
CA SER A 186 -7.95 -5.40 15.28
C SER A 186 -8.49 -6.83 15.16
N ARG A 187 -9.81 -6.98 15.12
CA ARG A 187 -10.45 -8.30 14.98
C ARG A 187 -10.08 -8.97 13.65
N LEU A 188 -10.25 -8.28 12.52
CA LEU A 188 -10.01 -8.87 11.20
C LEU A 188 -8.54 -9.22 10.99
N VAL A 189 -7.61 -8.35 11.39
CA VAL A 189 -6.17 -8.63 11.33
C VAL A 189 -5.82 -9.88 12.13
N THR A 190 -6.36 -10.02 13.35
CA THR A 190 -6.13 -11.19 14.19
C THR A 190 -6.64 -12.46 13.51
N GLN A 191 -7.89 -12.45 13.03
CA GLN A 191 -8.53 -13.61 12.39
C GLN A 191 -7.78 -14.04 11.12
N VAL A 192 -7.38 -13.08 10.28
CA VAL A 192 -6.64 -13.38 9.06
C VAL A 192 -5.27 -13.96 9.39
N ARG A 193 -4.52 -13.37 10.33
CA ARG A 193 -3.22 -13.91 10.76
C ARG A 193 -3.30 -15.35 11.27
N GLU A 194 -4.30 -15.65 12.07
CA GLU A 194 -4.54 -17.01 12.58
C GLU A 194 -4.88 -18.00 11.44
N ALA A 195 -5.55 -17.50 10.39
CA ALA A 195 -6.02 -18.31 9.28
C ALA A 195 -4.95 -18.65 8.22
N ILE A 196 -3.93 -17.77 8.05
CA ILE A 196 -2.93 -17.87 6.96
C ILE A 196 -1.54 -18.29 7.43
N GLY A 197 -1.38 -18.64 8.70
CA GLY A 197 -0.10 -19.10 9.24
C GLY A 197 0.95 -17.98 9.31
N GLY A 198 2.17 -18.24 8.84
CA GLY A 198 3.31 -17.32 8.95
C GLY A 198 3.38 -16.20 7.91
N ILE A 199 2.41 -16.08 7.00
CA ILE A 199 2.40 -15.03 5.98
C ILE A 199 2.11 -13.68 6.64
N PRO A 200 2.90 -12.63 6.38
CA PRO A 200 2.67 -11.30 6.94
C PRO A 200 1.32 -10.72 6.50
N VAL A 201 0.65 -10.01 7.41
CA VAL A 201 -0.55 -9.22 7.11
C VAL A 201 -0.16 -7.75 7.08
N ARG A 202 -0.48 -7.08 5.98
CA ARG A 202 -0.41 -5.63 5.83
C ARG A 202 -1.82 -5.05 5.92
N VAL A 203 -1.92 -3.78 6.31
CA VAL A 203 -3.15 -3.00 6.16
C VAL A 203 -2.90 -1.83 5.21
N HIS A 204 -3.91 -1.53 4.38
CA HIS A 204 -3.94 -0.34 3.54
C HIS A 204 -5.20 0.46 3.94
N LEU A 205 -4.99 1.63 4.52
CA LEU A 205 -6.05 2.36 5.21
C LEU A 205 -6.25 3.74 4.59
N HIS A 206 -7.48 4.03 4.16
CA HIS A 206 -7.88 5.36 3.74
C HIS A 206 -8.35 6.20 4.94
N ASN A 207 -8.04 7.49 4.92
CA ASN A 207 -8.35 8.41 6.02
C ASN A 207 -9.63 9.22 5.79
N THR A 208 -10.58 8.71 5.03
CA THR A 208 -11.81 9.39 4.62
C THR A 208 -12.62 9.91 5.82
N ARG A 209 -12.67 9.13 6.90
CA ARG A 209 -13.37 9.46 8.15
C ARG A 209 -12.43 9.88 9.29
N ASN A 210 -11.17 10.21 9.00
CA ASN A 210 -10.14 10.54 9.97
C ASN A 210 -9.81 9.43 10.98
N THR A 211 -10.11 8.18 10.66
CA THR A 211 -9.83 7.00 11.50
C THR A 211 -8.54 6.28 11.10
N GLY A 212 -7.91 6.64 9.98
CA GLY A 212 -6.79 5.91 9.39
C GLY A 212 -5.62 5.68 10.35
N ILE A 213 -5.22 6.71 11.12
CA ILE A 213 -4.10 6.58 12.08
C ILE A 213 -4.49 5.68 13.25
N ALA A 214 -5.71 5.82 13.79
CA ALA A 214 -6.19 4.96 14.87
C ALA A 214 -6.31 3.50 14.39
N ASN A 215 -6.76 3.29 13.15
CA ASN A 215 -6.82 1.98 12.52
C ASN A 215 -5.44 1.37 12.30
N ALA A 216 -4.45 2.18 11.89
CA ALA A 216 -3.07 1.72 11.76
C ALA A 216 -2.49 1.26 13.11
N TRP A 217 -2.74 2.02 14.17
CA TRP A 217 -2.35 1.63 15.52
C TRP A 217 -3.00 0.31 15.95
N ALA A 218 -4.32 0.17 15.74
CA ALA A 218 -5.06 -1.05 16.06
C ALA A 218 -4.51 -2.27 15.30
N ALA A 219 -4.14 -2.10 14.03
CA ALA A 219 -3.50 -3.16 13.23
C ALA A 219 -2.13 -3.55 13.78
N ILE A 220 -1.30 -2.58 14.19
CA ILE A 220 0.00 -2.82 14.80
C ILE A 220 -0.14 -3.61 16.10
N GLU A 221 -1.06 -3.21 16.97
CA GLU A 221 -1.31 -3.91 18.25
C GLU A 221 -1.83 -5.35 17.99
N ALA A 222 -2.74 -5.55 17.04
CA ALA A 222 -3.23 -6.87 16.64
C ALA A 222 -2.14 -7.72 15.98
N GLY A 223 -1.17 -7.08 15.32
CA GLY A 223 -0.02 -7.70 14.70
C GLY A 223 1.07 -8.16 15.68
N ARG A 224 1.06 -7.69 16.93
CA ARG A 224 2.08 -8.09 17.93
C ARG A 224 1.91 -9.54 18.33
N PRO A 225 3.02 -10.31 18.42
CA PRO A 225 2.97 -11.67 18.93
C PRO A 225 2.57 -11.65 20.42
N ARG A 226 1.57 -12.42 20.79
CA ARG A 226 1.16 -12.55 22.21
C ARG A 226 2.16 -13.34 23.04
N SER A 227 3.16 -14.02 22.43
CA SER A 227 4.21 -14.77 23.15
C SER A 227 5.38 -15.33 22.33
N THR A 228 5.71 -14.89 21.10
CA THR A 228 6.92 -15.33 20.38
C THR A 228 7.43 -14.30 19.39
N PRO A 229 8.78 -14.15 19.22
CA PRO A 229 9.36 -13.12 18.38
C PRO A 229 9.35 -13.56 16.91
N ARG A 230 8.43 -13.12 16.11
CA ARG A 230 8.52 -12.95 14.66
C ARG A 230 7.15 -12.66 14.04
N LEU A 231 6.90 -11.40 13.74
CA LEU A 231 5.97 -11.02 12.66
C LEU A 231 6.26 -9.57 12.28
N ALA A 232 6.77 -9.38 11.07
CA ALA A 232 6.77 -8.08 10.43
C ALA A 232 5.33 -7.78 10.00
N GLY A 233 4.71 -6.77 10.58
CA GLY A 233 3.49 -6.17 10.04
C GLY A 233 3.91 -5.01 9.15
N SER A 234 3.39 -4.91 7.94
CA SER A 234 3.54 -3.72 7.11
C SER A 234 2.24 -2.93 7.09
N ALA A 235 2.34 -1.62 7.14
CA ALA A 235 1.22 -0.72 7.01
C ALA A 235 1.43 0.19 5.79
N ALA A 236 0.41 0.31 4.95
CA ALA A 236 0.39 1.35 3.94
C ALA A 236 -0.16 2.63 4.56
N VAL A 237 0.51 3.74 4.34
CA VAL A 237 0.05 5.04 4.81
C VAL A 237 -1.17 5.45 4.00
N PRO A 238 -2.24 5.94 4.65
CA PRO A 238 -3.48 6.29 3.96
C PRO A 238 -3.24 7.36 2.91
N SER A 239 -3.76 7.12 1.71
CA SER A 239 -3.90 8.16 0.71
C SER A 239 -4.88 9.22 1.22
N ARG A 240 -4.59 10.46 0.93
CA ARG A 240 -5.35 11.63 1.38
C ARG A 240 -6.74 11.63 0.72
N PRO A 241 -7.83 11.93 1.44
CA PRO A 241 -9.06 12.32 0.78
C PRO A 241 -8.82 13.58 -0.04
N THR A 242 -9.36 13.66 -1.24
CA THR A 242 -9.33 14.86 -2.09
C THR A 242 -9.87 16.05 -1.29
N PRO A 243 -9.08 17.09 -1.00
CA PRO A 243 -9.64 18.29 -0.40
C PRO A 243 -10.55 19.00 -1.40
N PRO A 244 -11.58 19.69 -0.97
CA PRO A 244 -12.25 20.65 -1.82
C PRO A 244 -11.22 21.69 -2.27
N ALA A 245 -11.33 22.15 -3.52
CA ALA A 245 -10.34 22.88 -4.31
C ALA A 245 -9.99 24.29 -3.82
N THR A 246 -9.64 24.50 -2.53
CA THR A 246 -9.33 25.86 -2.00
C THR A 246 -8.27 25.90 -0.89
N SER A 247 -7.32 24.97 -0.81
CA SER A 247 -6.27 25.07 0.22
C SER A 247 -4.89 24.78 -0.34
N PRO A 248 -3.85 25.59 -0.01
CA PRO A 248 -2.48 25.36 -0.44
C PRO A 248 -1.90 24.07 0.18
N PRO A 249 -0.87 23.44 -0.43
CA PRO A 249 -0.34 22.18 0.01
C PRO A 249 0.26 22.31 1.42
N LYS A 250 -0.40 21.70 2.41
CA LYS A 250 0.16 21.56 3.75
C LYS A 250 0.94 20.25 3.79
N THR A 251 2.21 20.35 4.17
CA THR A 251 3.19 19.32 4.57
C THR A 251 2.75 17.86 4.52
N CYS A 252 3.48 17.08 3.74
CA CYS A 252 3.38 15.63 3.58
C CYS A 252 3.30 14.91 4.95
N SER A 253 2.13 14.39 5.31
CA SER A 253 1.92 13.63 6.54
C SER A 253 2.69 12.31 6.58
N THR A 254 3.17 11.83 5.44
CA THR A 254 3.99 10.62 5.27
C THR A 254 5.36 10.75 5.95
N CYS A 255 5.97 11.93 5.94
CA CYS A 255 7.24 12.19 6.63
C CYS A 255 7.16 12.10 8.16
N TRP A 256 5.98 12.27 8.74
CA TRP A 256 5.80 12.22 10.19
C TRP A 256 5.82 10.80 10.75
N ILE A 257 5.28 9.83 10.05
CA ILE A 257 5.22 8.42 10.50
C ILE A 257 6.60 7.76 10.40
N ALA A 258 7.38 8.08 9.38
CA ALA A 258 8.77 7.61 9.25
C ALA A 258 9.68 8.11 10.40
N ARG A 259 9.38 9.26 11.00
CA ARG A 259 10.13 9.80 12.14
C ARG A 259 9.86 9.08 13.46
N MET A 260 8.70 8.48 13.64
CA MET A 260 8.34 7.77 14.88
C MET A 260 8.93 6.35 14.97
N SER A 261 9.45 5.78 13.89
CA SER A 261 9.99 4.42 13.83
C SER A 261 11.53 4.33 13.96
N ARG A 262 12.25 5.45 14.13
CA ARG A 262 13.70 5.43 14.40
C ARG A 262 13.99 5.26 15.89
N PRO A 263 14.84 4.30 16.29
CA PRO A 263 15.38 4.30 17.64
C PRO A 263 16.24 5.56 17.84
N ALA A 264 16.05 6.23 18.97
CA ALA A 264 16.83 7.39 19.39
C ALA A 264 18.29 6.97 19.66
N THR A 265 19.11 6.89 18.62
CA THR A 265 20.57 6.81 18.75
C THR A 265 21.20 7.21 17.42
N THR A 266 21.26 8.50 17.14
CA THR A 266 22.37 9.12 16.42
C THR A 266 22.34 10.61 16.72
N LEU A 267 23.38 11.07 17.39
CA LEU A 267 23.68 12.43 17.77
C LEU A 267 23.58 13.39 16.57
N LEU A 268 22.76 14.43 16.72
CA LEU A 268 22.80 15.59 15.86
C LEU A 268 24.16 16.29 16.03
N PRO A 269 24.80 16.75 14.97
CA PRO A 269 25.92 17.67 15.10
C PRO A 269 25.39 19.02 15.62
N ARG A 270 25.99 19.47 16.72
CA ARG A 270 25.82 20.85 17.21
C ARG A 270 26.43 21.79 16.19
N SER A 271 25.65 22.69 15.66
CA SER A 271 25.99 24.09 15.36
C SER A 271 25.03 24.68 14.32
N ALA A 272 24.20 25.59 14.76
CA ALA A 272 23.93 26.91 14.19
C ALA A 272 22.74 27.52 14.96
N THR A 273 23.04 28.36 15.90
CA THR A 273 22.13 29.35 16.48
C THR A 273 21.86 30.44 15.46
N PRO A 274 20.60 30.74 15.09
CA PRO A 274 20.30 32.02 14.48
C PRO A 274 20.06 33.06 15.58
N SER A 275 20.99 34.01 15.68
CA SER A 275 20.82 35.25 16.41
C SER A 275 19.79 36.12 15.69
N GLY A 276 18.86 36.74 16.45
CA GLY A 276 18.16 37.94 16.05
C GLY A 276 16.67 37.83 15.80
N TRP A 277 15.88 37.81 16.86
CA TRP A 277 14.53 38.37 16.83
C TRP A 277 14.46 39.51 17.90
N LYS A 278 14.51 40.77 17.43
CA LYS A 278 14.15 41.95 18.25
C LYS A 278 12.63 42.08 18.17
N ARG A 279 12.03 42.22 19.35
CA ARG A 279 10.64 42.70 19.51
C ARG A 279 10.61 44.24 19.28
N SER A 280 9.70 44.64 18.52
CA SER A 280 9.11 46.00 18.55
C SER A 280 7.61 45.87 18.38
#